data_c2d0e00f637bd8e175c65acea820eb2d
#
_entry.id   c2d0e00f637bd8e175c65acea820eb2d
#
_cell.length_a   1.000
_cell.length_b   1.000
_cell.length_c   1.000
_cell.angle_alpha   90.00
_cell.angle_beta   90.00
_cell.angle_gamma   90.00
#
_symmetry.space_group_name_H-M   'P 1'
#
loop_
_entity.id
_entity.type
_entity.pdbx_description
1 polymer ?
#
loop_
_entity_poly.entity_id
_entity_poly.type
_entity_poly.pdbx_seq_one_letter_code
_entity_poly.pdbx_strand_id
1 'polypeptide(L)'
;RPPLTGINDIDVVYFDDSDLSYEAEDRVIRQLAERFAGSPLPVQVRNQARVHLWFPQKFGQPFAPLKSSAEMLSLYASKTHAVALRLEADDRLTILAPFGLDDVFSLRIVPNPVLDNRPAHEAKAARAKSVWPEITVVPWPDA
;
A
#
# COMPACT_ATOMS: atom_id res chain seq x y z
N ARG A 1 3.87 17.73 14.77
CA ARG A 1 2.99 17.82 13.57
C ARG A 1 1.62 17.25 13.87
N PRO A 2 0.53 17.80 13.31
CA PRO A 2 -0.77 17.16 13.38
C PRO A 2 -0.72 15.72 12.80
N PRO A 3 -1.50 14.77 13.33
CA PRO A 3 -1.42 13.36 12.96
C PRO A 3 -1.63 13.07 11.46
N LEU A 4 -2.42 13.90 10.76
CA LEU A 4 -2.74 13.71 9.35
C LEU A 4 -1.83 14.51 8.40
N THR A 5 -0.77 15.15 8.91
CA THR A 5 0.15 15.94 8.09
C THR A 5 0.82 15.08 7.01
N GLY A 6 0.69 15.49 5.76
CA GLY A 6 1.32 14.84 4.63
C GLY A 6 0.68 13.55 4.15
N ILE A 7 -0.46 13.14 4.73
CA ILE A 7 -1.25 12.00 4.24
C ILE A 7 -2.15 12.48 3.10
N ASN A 8 -2.07 11.83 1.93
CA ASN A 8 -2.90 12.15 0.78
C ASN A 8 -4.23 11.43 0.79
N ASP A 9 -4.21 10.15 1.18
CA ASP A 9 -5.34 9.24 1.10
C ASP A 9 -5.16 8.08 2.08
N ILE A 10 -6.21 7.30 2.23
CA ILE A 10 -6.23 6.05 2.99
C ILE A 10 -6.54 4.93 2.00
N ASP A 11 -5.62 4.00 1.85
CA ASP A 11 -5.83 2.80 1.04
C ASP A 11 -6.54 1.72 1.86
N VAL A 12 -7.73 1.34 1.40
CA VAL A 12 -8.48 0.19 1.94
C VAL A 12 -8.40 -0.93 0.92
N VAL A 13 -7.83 -2.05 1.32
CA VAL A 13 -7.64 -3.19 0.44
C VAL A 13 -8.45 -4.38 0.93
N TYR A 14 -8.97 -5.16 -0.02
CA TYR A 14 -9.63 -6.43 0.24
C TYR A 14 -9.21 -7.46 -0.81
N PHE A 15 -9.56 -8.70 -0.62
CA PHE A 15 -9.26 -9.79 -1.54
C PHE A 15 -10.53 -10.61 -1.81
N ASP A 16 -10.97 -10.61 -3.05
CA ASP A 16 -12.07 -11.46 -3.53
C ASP A 16 -11.75 -11.88 -4.97
N ASP A 17 -11.44 -13.15 -5.16
CA ASP A 17 -11.13 -13.75 -6.46
C ASP A 17 -12.32 -14.46 -7.10
N SER A 18 -13.48 -14.41 -6.49
CA SER A 18 -14.70 -15.05 -7.00
C SER A 18 -15.27 -14.35 -8.24
N ASP A 19 -15.06 -13.03 -8.35
CA ASP A 19 -15.45 -12.21 -9.50
C ASP A 19 -14.40 -11.11 -9.72
N LEU A 20 -13.58 -11.27 -10.74
CA LEU A 20 -12.51 -10.32 -11.08
C LEU A 20 -12.97 -9.20 -12.04
N SER A 21 -14.26 -9.06 -12.29
CA SER A 21 -14.78 -7.98 -13.13
C SER A 21 -14.56 -6.61 -12.48
N TYR A 22 -14.43 -5.59 -13.32
CA TYR A 22 -14.40 -4.20 -12.84
C TYR A 22 -15.68 -3.82 -12.11
N GLU A 23 -16.82 -4.30 -12.61
CA GLU A 23 -18.13 -4.03 -12.04
C GLU A 23 -18.28 -4.57 -10.62
N ALA A 24 -17.68 -5.73 -10.33
CA ALA A 24 -17.66 -6.27 -8.97
C ALA A 24 -16.87 -5.37 -8.00
N GLU A 25 -15.69 -4.92 -8.41
CA GLU A 25 -14.90 -3.97 -7.61
C GLU A 25 -15.63 -2.62 -7.46
N ASP A 26 -16.21 -2.09 -8.53
CA ASP A 26 -16.93 -0.81 -8.51
C ASP A 26 -18.14 -0.84 -7.55
N ARG A 27 -18.86 -1.97 -7.47
CA ARG A 27 -19.93 -2.12 -6.47
C ARG A 27 -19.42 -1.95 -5.04
N VAL A 28 -18.29 -2.57 -4.72
CA VAL A 28 -17.67 -2.45 -3.38
C VAL A 28 -17.19 -1.01 -3.14
N ILE A 29 -16.53 -0.40 -4.13
CA ILE A 29 -16.09 1.00 -4.06
C ILE A 29 -17.26 1.92 -3.74
N ARG A 30 -18.38 1.80 -4.44
CA ARG A 30 -19.58 2.63 -4.23
C ARG A 30 -20.20 2.42 -2.86
N GLN A 31 -20.33 1.16 -2.41
CA GLN A 31 -20.88 0.84 -1.09
C GLN A 31 -20.05 1.45 0.05
N LEU A 32 -18.72 1.41 -0.08
CA LEU A 32 -17.81 1.95 0.92
C LEU A 32 -17.66 3.48 0.82
N ALA A 33 -17.86 4.06 -0.36
CA ALA A 33 -17.83 5.52 -0.53
C ALA A 33 -18.88 6.22 0.34
N GLU A 34 -20.08 5.66 0.43
CA GLU A 34 -21.12 6.18 1.32
C GLU A 34 -20.70 6.07 2.79
N ARG A 35 -20.11 4.94 3.17
CA ARG A 35 -19.67 4.68 4.54
C ARG A 35 -18.53 5.58 4.98
N PHE A 36 -17.64 5.96 4.06
CA PHE A 36 -16.49 6.81 4.31
C PHE A 36 -16.69 8.27 3.93
N ALA A 37 -17.91 8.68 3.60
CA ALA A 37 -18.21 10.07 3.18
C ALA A 37 -17.79 11.13 4.20
N GLY A 38 -17.76 10.79 5.51
CA GLY A 38 -17.31 11.67 6.58
C GLY A 38 -15.80 11.61 6.88
N SER A 39 -15.02 10.84 6.13
CA SER A 39 -13.58 10.74 6.34
C SER A 39 -12.88 12.08 6.08
N PRO A 40 -11.92 12.49 6.93
CA PRO A 40 -11.12 13.71 6.71
C PRO A 40 -10.15 13.59 5.53
N LEU A 41 -9.92 12.39 5.03
CA LEU A 41 -9.05 12.08 3.89
C LEU A 41 -9.81 11.25 2.86
N PRO A 42 -9.45 11.35 1.57
CA PRO A 42 -9.97 10.46 0.55
C PRO A 42 -9.67 9.00 0.90
N VAL A 43 -10.65 8.12 0.72
CA VAL A 43 -10.49 6.68 0.92
C VAL A 43 -10.54 6.00 -0.44
N GLN A 44 -9.50 5.25 -0.76
CA GLN A 44 -9.39 4.47 -1.98
C GLN A 44 -9.57 2.99 -1.65
N VAL A 45 -10.52 2.34 -2.33
CA VAL A 45 -10.82 0.92 -2.12
C VAL A 45 -10.40 0.13 -3.34
N ARG A 46 -9.64 -0.96 -3.13
CA ARG A 46 -9.14 -1.80 -4.23
C ARG A 46 -9.16 -3.27 -3.86
N ASN A 47 -9.58 -4.08 -4.84
CA ASN A 47 -9.51 -5.54 -4.75
C ASN A 47 -8.12 -6.02 -5.15
N GLN A 48 -7.37 -6.59 -4.22
CA GLN A 48 -6.01 -7.06 -4.48
C GLN A 48 -5.98 -8.29 -5.39
N ALA A 49 -7.06 -9.03 -5.50
CA ALA A 49 -7.18 -10.14 -6.46
C ALA A 49 -7.07 -9.68 -7.93
N ARG A 50 -7.28 -8.39 -8.20
CA ARG A 50 -7.24 -7.81 -9.56
C ARG A 50 -5.89 -7.18 -9.94
N VAL A 51 -4.92 -7.11 -9.06
CA VAL A 51 -3.65 -6.40 -9.31
C VAL A 51 -2.96 -6.90 -10.57
N HIS A 52 -2.91 -8.21 -10.82
CA HIS A 52 -2.28 -8.80 -12.00
C HIS A 52 -2.93 -8.38 -13.33
N LEU A 53 -4.15 -7.82 -13.30
CA LEU A 53 -4.86 -7.38 -14.51
C LEU A 53 -4.41 -5.99 -14.98
N TRP A 54 -3.92 -5.14 -14.09
CA TRP A 54 -3.52 -3.78 -14.42
C TRP A 54 -2.03 -3.47 -14.18
N PHE A 55 -1.37 -4.23 -13.31
CA PHE A 55 0.03 -3.99 -12.93
C PHE A 55 1.00 -4.03 -14.12
N PRO A 56 0.91 -5.03 -15.05
CA PRO A 56 1.82 -5.08 -16.19
C PRO A 56 1.72 -3.86 -17.10
N GLN A 57 0.52 -3.32 -17.30
CA GLN A 57 0.31 -2.13 -18.11
C GLN A 57 0.87 -0.87 -17.44
N LYS A 58 0.74 -0.78 -16.11
CA LYS A 58 1.17 0.39 -15.35
C LYS A 58 2.68 0.44 -15.14
N PHE A 59 3.32 -0.71 -14.90
CA PHE A 59 4.72 -0.80 -14.49
C PHE A 59 5.63 -1.50 -15.52
N GLY A 60 5.08 -1.99 -16.63
CA GLY A 60 5.86 -2.60 -17.69
C GLY A 60 6.51 -3.94 -17.35
N GLN A 61 6.04 -4.64 -16.32
CA GLN A 61 6.60 -5.93 -15.92
C GLN A 61 5.48 -6.93 -15.58
N PRO A 62 5.73 -8.24 -15.76
CA PRO A 62 4.74 -9.25 -15.43
C PRO A 62 4.43 -9.28 -13.95
N PHE A 63 3.21 -9.69 -13.62
CA PHE A 63 2.75 -9.82 -12.25
C PHE A 63 1.83 -11.03 -12.11
N ALA A 64 2.18 -11.97 -11.25
CA ALA A 64 1.36 -13.15 -11.00
C ALA A 64 0.14 -12.82 -10.14
N PRO A 65 -0.99 -13.53 -10.31
CA PRO A 65 -2.14 -13.36 -9.43
C PRO A 65 -1.76 -13.54 -7.96
N LEU A 66 -2.21 -12.63 -7.11
CA LEU A 66 -2.05 -12.71 -5.66
C LEU A 66 -2.99 -13.75 -5.07
N LYS A 67 -2.63 -14.29 -3.91
CA LYS A 67 -3.44 -15.22 -3.12
C LYS A 67 -4.11 -14.58 -1.92
N SER A 68 -3.66 -13.39 -1.54
CA SER A 68 -4.21 -12.63 -0.41
C SER A 68 -3.79 -11.16 -0.48
N SER A 69 -4.49 -10.30 0.26
CA SER A 69 -4.07 -8.90 0.43
C SER A 69 -2.71 -8.79 1.15
N ALA A 70 -2.41 -9.70 2.08
CA ALA A 70 -1.15 -9.68 2.82
C ALA A 70 0.06 -9.95 1.91
N GLU A 71 -0.09 -10.79 0.88
CA GLU A 71 0.98 -11.09 -0.07
C GLU A 71 1.46 -9.83 -0.81
N MET A 72 0.55 -8.91 -1.13
CA MET A 72 0.90 -7.66 -1.81
C MET A 72 1.88 -6.81 -1.01
N LEU A 73 1.80 -6.80 0.31
CA LEU A 73 2.71 -6.03 1.17
C LEU A 73 4.18 -6.42 0.95
N SER A 74 4.45 -7.71 0.77
CA SER A 74 5.81 -8.22 0.51
C SER A 74 6.37 -7.77 -0.84
N LEU A 75 5.52 -7.26 -1.73
CA LEU A 75 5.87 -6.80 -3.08
C LEU A 75 5.94 -5.27 -3.20
N TYR A 76 5.66 -4.52 -2.14
CA TYR A 76 5.79 -3.06 -2.16
C TYR A 76 7.23 -2.63 -2.46
N ALA A 77 7.37 -1.53 -3.17
CA ALA A 77 8.68 -1.01 -3.58
C ALA A 77 9.60 -0.60 -2.41
N SER A 78 9.01 -0.28 -1.26
CA SER A 78 9.74 0.03 -0.03
C SER A 78 9.26 -0.85 1.11
N LYS A 79 10.19 -1.50 1.80
CA LYS A 79 9.90 -2.34 2.98
C LYS A 79 9.21 -1.56 4.09
N THR A 80 9.60 -0.30 4.26
CA THR A 80 9.06 0.60 5.28
C THR A 80 7.56 0.88 5.09
N HIS A 81 7.08 0.89 3.85
CA HIS A 81 5.68 1.12 3.52
C HIS A 81 4.82 -0.15 3.59
N ALA A 82 5.43 -1.31 3.77
CA ALA A 82 4.77 -2.61 3.80
C ALA A 82 4.13 -2.87 5.17
N VAL A 83 3.16 -2.06 5.53
CA VAL A 83 2.41 -2.15 6.79
C VAL A 83 0.92 -1.99 6.49
N ALA A 84 0.11 -2.87 7.04
CA ALA A 84 -1.34 -2.77 7.01
C ALA A 84 -1.95 -3.08 8.38
N LEU A 85 -3.13 -2.53 8.60
CA LEU A 85 -3.89 -2.70 9.83
C LEU A 85 -5.26 -3.30 9.48
N ARG A 86 -5.74 -4.20 10.32
CA ARG A 86 -7.09 -4.72 10.24
C ARG A 86 -7.76 -4.69 11.62
N LEU A 87 -8.94 -4.08 11.68
CA LEU A 87 -9.80 -4.16 12.85
C LEU A 87 -10.60 -5.44 12.79
N GLU A 88 -10.44 -6.31 13.78
CA GLU A 88 -11.15 -7.56 13.89
C GLU A 88 -12.55 -7.37 14.48
N ALA A 89 -13.41 -8.38 14.36
CA ALA A 89 -14.78 -8.33 14.86
C ALA A 89 -14.88 -8.15 16.40
N ASP A 90 -13.85 -8.53 17.13
CA ASP A 90 -13.73 -8.38 18.59
C ASP A 90 -12.98 -7.10 19.02
N ASP A 91 -12.89 -6.11 18.12
CA ASP A 91 -12.20 -4.83 18.30
C ASP A 91 -10.68 -4.92 18.49
N ARG A 92 -10.07 -6.09 18.32
CA ARG A 92 -8.62 -6.22 18.26
C ARG A 92 -8.07 -5.66 16.96
N LEU A 93 -6.89 -5.06 17.03
CA LEU A 93 -6.17 -4.57 15.86
C LEU A 93 -5.09 -5.57 15.47
N THR A 94 -5.20 -6.12 14.25
CA THR A 94 -4.16 -6.95 13.65
C THR A 94 -3.23 -6.07 12.82
N ILE A 95 -1.93 -6.19 13.06
CA ILE A 95 -0.88 -5.49 12.32
C ILE A 95 -0.22 -6.49 11.38
N LEU A 96 -0.19 -6.18 10.09
CA LEU A 96 0.52 -6.92 9.06
C LEU A 96 1.76 -6.12 8.67
N ALA A 97 2.94 -6.63 8.99
CA ALA A 97 4.22 -5.97 8.73
C ALA A 97 5.27 -7.03 8.37
N PRO A 98 5.34 -7.51 7.11
CA PRO A 98 6.21 -8.62 6.72
C PRO A 98 7.70 -8.31 6.94
N PHE A 99 8.11 -7.04 6.98
CA PHE A 99 9.47 -6.61 7.23
C PHE A 99 9.67 -5.99 8.63
N GLY A 100 8.68 -6.13 9.53
CA GLY A 100 8.69 -5.52 10.85
C GLY A 100 8.38 -4.02 10.83
N LEU A 101 8.55 -3.37 11.97
CA LEU A 101 8.23 -1.95 12.16
C LEU A 101 9.46 -1.11 12.52
N ASP A 102 10.64 -1.70 12.63
CA ASP A 102 11.85 -1.01 13.09
C ASP A 102 12.22 0.17 12.18
N ASP A 103 12.14 -0.03 10.85
CA ASP A 103 12.44 1.04 9.91
C ASP A 103 11.42 2.19 9.96
N VAL A 104 10.14 1.88 10.23
CA VAL A 104 9.10 2.91 10.43
C VAL A 104 9.44 3.78 11.63
N PHE A 105 9.71 3.19 12.78
CA PHE A 105 10.00 3.91 14.03
C PHE A 105 11.39 4.55 14.04
N SER A 106 12.31 4.05 13.23
CA SER A 106 13.64 4.66 13.03
C SER A 106 13.66 5.73 11.94
N LEU A 107 12.50 6.08 11.37
CA LEU A 107 12.37 7.06 10.28
C LEU A 107 13.30 6.77 9.10
N ARG A 108 13.36 5.49 8.69
CA ARG A 108 14.17 5.02 7.56
C ARG A 108 13.28 4.50 6.46
N ILE A 109 13.49 4.94 5.24
CA ILE A 109 12.84 4.36 4.05
C ILE A 109 13.82 3.43 3.37
N VAL A 110 13.48 2.13 3.36
CA VAL A 110 14.31 1.03 2.89
C VAL A 110 13.71 0.43 1.62
N PRO A 111 14.48 0.29 0.54
CA PRO A 111 13.99 -0.29 -0.70
C PRO A 111 13.68 -1.79 -0.56
N ASN A 112 12.75 -2.26 -1.38
CA ASN A 112 12.44 -3.67 -1.53
C ASN A 112 12.66 -4.09 -2.99
N PRO A 113 13.81 -4.67 -3.34
CA PRO A 113 14.16 -4.98 -4.73
C PRO A 113 13.55 -6.28 -5.27
N VAL A 114 12.54 -6.84 -4.60
CA VAL A 114 11.88 -8.09 -5.05
C VAL A 114 11.24 -7.94 -6.44
N LEU A 115 10.75 -6.76 -6.77
CA LEU A 115 10.34 -6.34 -8.11
C LEU A 115 11.22 -5.18 -8.57
N ASP A 116 11.34 -4.96 -9.89
CA ASP A 116 12.05 -3.81 -10.43
C ASP A 116 11.18 -2.55 -10.35
N ASN A 117 11.04 -2.03 -9.14
CA ASN A 117 10.20 -0.87 -8.80
C ASN A 117 11.02 0.32 -8.27
N ARG A 118 12.26 0.46 -8.73
CA ARG A 118 13.13 1.58 -8.34
C ARG A 118 12.46 2.95 -8.48
N PRO A 119 11.82 3.30 -9.62
CA PRO A 119 11.18 4.61 -9.75
C PRO A 119 10.09 4.86 -8.69
N ALA A 120 9.31 3.83 -8.35
CA ALA A 120 8.27 3.93 -7.34
C ALA A 120 8.85 4.16 -5.94
N HIS A 121 9.93 3.46 -5.59
CA HIS A 121 10.64 3.69 -4.33
C HIS A 121 11.19 5.12 -4.25
N GLU A 122 11.90 5.56 -5.28
CA GLU A 122 12.53 6.89 -5.32
C GLU A 122 11.50 8.02 -5.23
N ALA A 123 10.37 7.91 -5.93
CA ALA A 123 9.30 8.90 -5.88
C ALA A 123 8.65 8.99 -4.49
N LYS A 124 8.35 7.84 -3.86
CA LYS A 124 7.80 7.78 -2.51
C LYS A 124 8.79 8.31 -1.47
N ALA A 125 10.06 7.96 -1.59
CA ALA A 125 11.10 8.43 -0.70
C ALA A 125 11.31 9.95 -0.79
N ALA A 126 11.34 10.50 -2.01
CA ALA A 126 11.47 11.94 -2.24
C ALA A 126 10.29 12.71 -1.63
N ARG A 127 9.07 12.22 -1.83
CA ARG A 127 7.87 12.81 -1.24
C ARG A 127 7.90 12.75 0.30
N ALA A 128 8.22 11.60 0.87
CA ALA A 128 8.32 11.45 2.31
C ALA A 128 9.38 12.39 2.91
N LYS A 129 10.54 12.51 2.27
CA LYS A 129 11.61 13.41 2.69
C LYS A 129 11.20 14.88 2.66
N SER A 130 10.35 15.28 1.71
CA SER A 130 9.82 16.65 1.64
C SER A 130 8.86 16.98 2.79
N VAL A 131 8.11 15.99 3.29
CA VAL A 131 7.16 16.15 4.42
C VAL A 131 7.87 15.99 5.75
N TRP A 132 8.80 15.05 5.85
CA TRP A 132 9.58 14.72 7.05
C TRP A 132 11.08 14.80 6.74
N PRO A 133 11.70 15.99 6.85
CA PRO A 133 13.11 16.18 6.51
C PRO A 133 14.09 15.30 7.31
N GLU A 134 13.69 14.87 8.50
CA GLU A 134 14.46 14.00 9.38
C GLU A 134 14.58 12.55 8.89
N ILE A 135 13.77 12.12 7.93
CA ILE A 135 13.81 10.76 7.38
C ILE A 135 15.17 10.49 6.71
N THR A 136 15.72 9.30 6.97
CA THR A 136 16.84 8.74 6.23
C THR A 136 16.32 7.86 5.09
N VAL A 137 16.80 8.09 3.88
CA VAL A 137 16.47 7.27 2.71
C VAL A 137 17.64 6.37 2.38
N VAL A 138 17.40 5.06 2.40
CA VAL A 138 18.36 4.07 1.90
C VAL A 138 18.21 3.99 0.38
N PRO A 139 19.28 4.16 -0.39
CA PRO A 139 19.20 4.12 -1.84
C PRO A 139 18.79 2.74 -2.36
N TRP A 140 18.22 2.71 -3.56
CA TRP A 140 17.98 1.45 -4.26
C TRP A 140 19.32 0.74 -4.49
N PRO A 141 19.42 -0.57 -4.23
CA PRO A 141 20.66 -1.29 -4.43
C PRO A 141 21.04 -1.31 -5.91
N ASP A 142 22.32 -1.09 -6.20
CA ASP A 142 22.83 -1.30 -7.54
C ASP A 142 22.86 -2.79 -7.87
N ALA A 143 22.66 -3.10 -9.13
CA ALA A 143 22.59 -4.48 -9.62
C ALA A 143 23.95 -5.20 -9.51
#